data_b2993bae41728dd6e05dfa96e34f4bfe
#
_entry.id   b2993bae41728dd6e05dfa96e34f4bfe
#
_cell.length_a   1.000
_cell.length_b   1.000
_cell.length_c   1.000
_cell.angle_alpha   90.00
_cell.angle_beta   90.00
_cell.angle_gamma   90.00
#
_symmetry.space_group_name_H-M   'P 1'
#
loop_
_entity.id
_entity.type
_entity.pdbx_description
1 polymer ?
#
loop_
_entity_poly.entity_id
_entity_poly.type
_entity_poly.pdbx_seq_one_letter_code
_entity_poly.pdbx_strand_id
1 'polypeptide(L)' 'MSLASMEKHLFNLKFAAKELERCSKKCDKEEKAEKLKLMKAIEKGNHEVARIHAENAIRQKNQSLNYLRMSARVDGR' A
#
# COMPACT_ATOMS: atom_id res chain seq x y z
N MET A 1 17.50 20.85 20.94
CA MET A 1 17.99 19.91 19.92
C MET A 1 19.09 20.58 19.09
N SER A 2 20.23 19.91 18.90
CA SER A 2 21.31 20.45 18.09
C SER A 2 20.97 20.40 16.62
N LEU A 3 21.67 21.19 15.80
CA LEU A 3 21.47 21.18 14.34
C LEU A 3 21.72 19.77 13.77
N ALA A 4 22.80 19.12 14.21
CA ALA A 4 23.10 17.75 13.77
C ALA A 4 22.01 16.77 14.11
N SER A 5 21.42 16.88 15.30
CA SER A 5 20.30 16.04 15.72
C SER A 5 19.06 16.31 14.89
N MET A 6 18.80 17.57 14.55
CA MET A 6 17.68 17.96 13.69
C MET A 6 17.84 17.39 12.28
N GLU A 7 19.04 17.47 11.71
CA GLU A 7 19.33 16.92 10.38
C GLU A 7 19.12 15.41 10.35
N LYS A 8 19.60 14.71 11.38
CA LYS A 8 19.43 13.27 11.50
C LYS A 8 17.95 12.90 11.59
N HIS A 9 17.20 13.67 12.37
CA HIS A 9 15.77 13.45 12.53
C HIS A 9 15.02 13.63 11.21
N LEU A 10 15.34 14.69 10.46
CA LEU A 10 14.76 14.93 9.14
C LEU A 10 15.09 13.80 8.16
N PHE A 11 16.33 13.31 8.19
CA PHE A 11 16.72 12.18 7.36
C PHE A 11 15.91 10.94 7.69
N ASN A 12 15.73 10.66 8.99
CA ASN A 12 14.93 9.51 9.43
C ASN A 12 13.47 9.62 8.98
N LEU A 13 12.90 10.82 9.01
CA LEU A 13 11.53 11.05 8.53
C LEU A 13 11.41 10.79 7.04
N LYS A 14 12.37 11.27 6.26
CA LYS A 14 12.39 11.03 4.81
C LYS A 14 12.54 9.55 4.49
N PHE A 15 13.40 8.85 5.23
CA PHE A 15 13.57 7.41 5.07
C PHE A 15 12.25 6.68 5.37
N ALA A 16 11.58 7.06 6.47
CA ALA A 16 10.30 6.48 6.84
C ALA A 16 9.23 6.71 5.76
N ALA A 17 9.18 7.93 5.20
CA ALA A 17 8.23 8.25 4.13
C ALA A 17 8.47 7.35 2.92
N LYS A 18 9.71 7.11 2.53
CA LYS A 18 10.03 6.23 1.41
C LYS A 18 9.68 4.78 1.68
N GLU A 19 9.85 4.32 2.91
CA GLU A 19 9.43 2.97 3.30
C GLU A 19 7.92 2.81 3.20
N LEU A 20 7.17 3.84 3.58
CA LEU A 20 5.70 3.83 3.44
C LEU A 20 5.30 3.80 1.96
N GLU A 21 6.00 4.52 1.10
CA GLU A 21 5.76 4.46 -0.35
C GLU A 21 6.01 3.05 -0.90
N ARG A 22 7.04 2.36 -0.42
CA ARG A 22 7.31 0.97 -0.81
C ARG A 22 6.19 0.04 -0.37
N CYS A 23 5.68 0.24 0.84
CA CYS A 23 4.55 -0.54 1.34
C CYS A 23 3.32 -0.34 0.45
N SER A 24 3.08 0.91 0.02
CA SER A 24 2.01 1.23 -0.91
C SER A 24 2.16 0.46 -2.22
N LYS A 25 3.37 0.45 -2.79
CA LYS A 25 3.64 -0.27 -4.04
C LYS A 25 3.45 -1.77 -3.90
N LYS A 26 3.82 -2.35 -2.76
CA LYS A 26 3.56 -3.76 -2.47
C LYS A 26 2.06 -4.06 -2.48
N CYS A 27 1.29 -3.19 -1.85
CA CYS A 27 -0.17 -3.34 -1.85
C CYS A 27 -0.73 -3.24 -3.26
N ASP A 28 -0.19 -2.36 -4.11
CA ASP A 28 -0.62 -2.25 -5.50
C ASP A 28 -0.38 -3.55 -6.28
N LYS A 29 0.74 -4.20 -6.04
CA LYS A 29 1.04 -5.49 -6.67
C LYS A 29 0.09 -6.57 -6.19
N GLU A 30 -0.20 -6.61 -4.90
CA GLU A 30 -1.15 -7.56 -4.32
C GLU A 30 -2.56 -7.32 -4.87
N GLU A 31 -2.95 -6.07 -5.05
CA GLU A 31 -4.23 -5.72 -5.66
C GLU A 31 -4.34 -6.33 -7.06
N LYS A 32 -3.30 -6.16 -7.88
CA LYS A 32 -3.27 -6.72 -9.24
C LYS A 32 -3.34 -8.23 -9.22
N ALA A 33 -2.61 -8.88 -8.32
CA ALA A 33 -2.62 -10.33 -8.19
C ALA A 33 -4.02 -10.84 -7.80
N GLU A 34 -4.69 -10.15 -6.88
CA GLU A 34 -6.04 -10.53 -6.47
C GLU A 34 -7.04 -10.33 -7.62
N LYS A 35 -6.88 -9.28 -8.43
CA LYS A 35 -7.73 -9.06 -9.61
C LYS A 35 -7.58 -10.19 -10.62
N LEU A 36 -6.37 -10.70 -10.83
CA LEU A 36 -6.17 -11.84 -11.73
C LEU A 36 -6.86 -13.10 -11.18
N LYS A 37 -6.77 -13.34 -9.90
CA LYS A 37 -7.45 -14.46 -9.25
C LYS A 37 -8.98 -14.32 -9.36
N LEU A 38 -9.47 -13.09 -9.21
CA LEU A 38 -10.88 -12.77 -9.39
C LEU A 38 -11.35 -13.16 -10.80
N MET A 39 -10.61 -12.74 -11.84
CA MET A 39 -10.95 -13.04 -13.21
C MET A 39 -10.99 -14.56 -13.48
N LYS A 40 -10.00 -15.27 -12.95
CA LYS A 40 -9.95 -16.74 -13.10
C LYS A 40 -11.12 -17.43 -12.41
N ALA A 41 -11.51 -16.93 -11.23
CA ALA A 41 -12.65 -17.48 -10.50
C ALA A 41 -13.94 -17.25 -11.27
N ILE A 42 -14.11 -16.07 -11.86
CA ILE A 42 -15.29 -15.77 -12.69
C ILE A 42 -15.35 -16.70 -13.91
N GLU A 43 -14.22 -16.92 -14.57
CA GLU A 43 -14.15 -17.81 -15.73
C GLU A 43 -14.56 -19.24 -15.38
N LYS A 44 -14.24 -19.69 -14.17
CA LYS A 44 -14.59 -21.03 -13.68
C LYS A 44 -16.00 -21.10 -13.11
N GLY A 45 -16.70 -19.98 -13.00
CA GLY A 45 -18.01 -19.91 -12.39
C GLY A 45 -18.00 -19.95 -10.87
N ASN A 46 -16.84 -19.77 -10.23
CA ASN A 46 -16.71 -19.77 -8.77
C ASN A 46 -17.03 -18.41 -8.21
N HIS A 47 -18.32 -18.05 -8.13
CA HIS A 47 -18.74 -16.70 -7.74
C HIS A 47 -18.37 -16.36 -6.28
N GLU A 48 -18.43 -17.34 -5.39
CA GLU A 48 -18.08 -17.13 -3.98
C GLU A 48 -16.59 -16.81 -3.84
N VAL A 49 -15.73 -17.59 -4.51
CA VAL A 49 -14.27 -17.34 -4.51
C VAL A 49 -13.95 -16.01 -5.19
N ALA A 50 -14.67 -15.70 -6.29
CA ALA A 50 -14.52 -14.42 -6.99
C ALA A 50 -14.78 -13.25 -6.05
N ARG A 51 -15.83 -13.33 -5.22
CA ARG A 51 -16.15 -12.29 -4.26
C ARG A 51 -15.05 -12.10 -3.22
N ILE A 52 -14.46 -13.19 -2.73
CA ILE A 52 -13.35 -13.13 -1.78
C ILE A 52 -12.17 -12.37 -2.38
N HIS A 53 -11.81 -12.67 -3.63
CA HIS A 53 -10.69 -11.98 -4.29
C HIS A 53 -11.02 -10.52 -4.60
N ALA A 54 -12.28 -10.20 -4.92
CA ALA A 54 -12.70 -8.81 -5.08
C ALA A 54 -12.55 -8.03 -3.78
N GLU A 55 -12.98 -8.60 -2.65
CA GLU A 55 -12.81 -7.99 -1.34
C GLU A 55 -11.34 -7.80 -0.98
N ASN A 56 -10.51 -8.80 -1.29
CA ASN A 56 -9.06 -8.70 -1.06
C ASN A 56 -8.44 -7.58 -1.88
N ALA A 57 -8.85 -7.43 -3.14
CA ALA A 57 -8.34 -6.37 -4.02
C ALA A 57 -8.70 -4.99 -3.47
N ILE A 58 -9.94 -4.80 -3.02
CA ILE A 58 -10.39 -3.54 -2.43
C ILE A 58 -9.59 -3.23 -1.17
N ARG A 59 -9.37 -4.23 -0.32
CA ARG A 59 -8.59 -4.04 0.91
C ARG A 59 -7.16 -3.62 0.60
N GLN A 60 -6.52 -4.23 -0.39
CA GLN A 60 -5.16 -3.86 -0.79
C GLN A 60 -5.11 -2.43 -1.34
N LYS A 61 -6.08 -2.03 -2.13
CA LYS A 61 -6.16 -0.66 -2.62
C LYS A 61 -6.29 0.34 -1.47
N ASN A 62 -7.14 0.06 -0.51
CA ASN A 62 -7.34 0.94 0.65
C ASN A 62 -6.07 1.02 1.50
N GLN A 63 -5.36 -0.10 1.69
CA GLN A 63 -4.10 -0.10 2.40
C GLN A 63 -3.04 0.72 1.67
N SER A 64 -2.97 0.59 0.34
CA SER A 64 -2.06 1.38 -0.47
C SER A 64 -2.29 2.87 -0.28
N LEU A 65 -3.55 3.32 -0.36
CA LEU A 65 -3.90 4.71 -0.17
C LEU A 65 -3.55 5.20 1.24
N ASN A 66 -3.77 4.36 2.26
CA ASN A 66 -3.42 4.72 3.63
C ASN A 66 -1.90 4.89 3.80
N TYR A 67 -1.11 4.02 3.20
CA TYR A 67 0.35 4.16 3.24
C TYR A 67 0.80 5.45 2.57
N LEU A 68 0.20 5.83 1.44
CA LEU A 68 0.52 7.08 0.76
C LEU A 68 0.15 8.30 1.61
N ARG A 69 -1.00 8.27 2.27
CA ARG A 69 -1.41 9.35 3.18
C ARG A 69 -0.46 9.48 4.36
N MET A 70 -0.04 8.34 4.93
CA MET A 70 0.93 8.32 6.02
C MET A 70 2.28 8.88 5.55
N SER A 71 2.73 8.46 4.37
CA SER A 71 3.98 8.96 3.77
C SER A 71 3.93 10.47 3.60
N ALA A 72 2.83 10.99 3.06
CA ALA A 72 2.66 12.43 2.85
C ALA A 72 2.70 13.20 4.17
N ARG A 73 2.07 12.68 5.22
CA ARG A 73 2.08 13.31 6.54
C ARG A 73 3.48 13.34 7.15
N VAL A 74 4.21 12.23 7.05
CA VAL A 74 5.56 12.12 7.60
C VAL A 74 6.51 13.05 6.86
N ASP A 75 6.36 13.15 5.53
CA ASP A 75 7.21 13.98 4.68
C ASP A 75 6.77 15.46 4.66
N GLY A 76 5.62 15.79 5.24
CA GLY A 76 5.13 17.15 5.31
C GLY A 76 4.60 17.70 3.98
N ARG A 77 4.21 16.82 3.08
CA ARG A 77 3.65 17.21 1.77
C ARG A 77 2.18 17.57 1.86
#